data_226063e02e2a360e0e436c24a6aaf1fc
#
_entry.id   226063e02e2a360e0e436c24a6aaf1fc
#
_cell.length_a   1.000
_cell.length_b   1.000
_cell.length_c   1.000
_cell.angle_alpha   90.00
_cell.angle_beta   90.00
_cell.angle_gamma   90.00
#
_symmetry.space_group_name_H-M   'P 1'
#
loop_
_entity.id
_entity.type
_entity.pdbx_description
1 polymer ?
#
loop_
_entity_poly.entity_id
_entity_poly.type
_entity_poly.pdbx_seq_one_letter_code
_entity_poly.pdbx_strand_id
1 'polypeptide(L)'
;MPIHNSDVADTFNKVADFLDIKGENQFRIRAYRNAARAVGSLSKNVADMVAQGEDLTRLPGVGQDLAAKIKEIVETGRLRMLQDLERELPAGLDDMMKIPGLGPKRIKLLFSTQGIRSLDDLRRAAGEKKLRDIPGFGEKTEANIVEQLGRIAETKKAGERIKINVAEQVVGPLVGYLKKVKGVKDAVVAGSYRRRVETVGDLDVLTTCSASCPVMDKFVHYEDVDKVLAHGATKSSVVFRTGLQVDVRVVPKESYGAALLYFTGSKAHNIAIRTIAVKKKLKINEYGIFRGERRLAGRTEEEVYRTIGLPYIEPELREDRGEIEAAREGRLPRLIALKDIRGDLHVHSRGTDGHYSIEEMAEAARKLGYEYIAMTDHSQHVTVARGMDARRLGQQIKEIDALNARLKGILVLKSIELDILEDGRLDLPDAILKELDVVSCSVHYKFNLPREKQTERIIRAMDNPYFQILNHPSGRLINERRAYDVDLEKVMRAARERGVAIELNAHPDRLDLDDVHCKTAKEMGVKVSISTDAHGVDDLLYMRFGIGQARRGWLEPPDVLNTRSWKDLRKLLKRK
;
A
#
# COMPACT_ATOMS: atom_id res chain seq x y z
N MET A 1 -23.96 -3.25 11.90
CA MET A 1 -22.72 -3.92 11.45
C MET A 1 -21.77 -2.82 11.03
N PRO A 2 -20.51 -2.78 11.48
CA PRO A 2 -19.59 -1.78 10.97
C PRO A 2 -19.32 -2.04 9.48
N ILE A 3 -19.40 -0.99 8.69
CA ILE A 3 -19.07 -1.00 7.27
C ILE A 3 -17.69 -0.37 7.13
N HIS A 4 -16.79 -1.08 6.44
CA HIS A 4 -15.45 -0.60 6.16
C HIS A 4 -15.39 0.09 4.79
N ASN A 5 -14.35 0.89 4.57
CA ASN A 5 -14.13 1.53 3.27
C ASN A 5 -14.00 0.50 2.14
N SER A 6 -13.41 -0.66 2.43
CA SER A 6 -13.33 -1.77 1.48
C SER A 6 -14.71 -2.27 1.04
N ASP A 7 -15.68 -2.40 1.96
CA ASP A 7 -17.02 -2.92 1.64
C ASP A 7 -17.74 -2.00 0.64
N VAL A 8 -17.62 -0.68 0.84
CA VAL A 8 -18.18 0.31 -0.09
C VAL A 8 -17.44 0.29 -1.42
N ALA A 9 -16.11 0.23 -1.40
CA ALA A 9 -15.29 0.19 -2.60
C ALA A 9 -15.58 -1.07 -3.43
N ASP A 10 -15.66 -2.24 -2.80
CA ASP A 10 -15.96 -3.50 -3.47
C ASP A 10 -17.38 -3.50 -4.05
N THR A 11 -18.35 -2.96 -3.30
CA THR A 11 -19.73 -2.78 -3.79
C THR A 11 -19.75 -1.92 -5.05
N PHE A 12 -19.06 -0.78 -5.06
CA PHE A 12 -19.01 0.11 -6.21
C PHE A 12 -18.24 -0.48 -7.39
N ASN A 13 -17.16 -1.22 -7.16
CA ASN A 13 -16.43 -1.93 -8.19
C ASN A 13 -17.33 -2.98 -8.86
N LYS A 14 -18.07 -3.78 -8.08
CA LYS A 14 -19.04 -4.76 -8.61
C LYS A 14 -20.13 -4.09 -9.45
N VAL A 15 -20.68 -2.97 -8.99
CA VAL A 15 -21.64 -2.19 -9.78
C VAL A 15 -21.03 -1.76 -11.11
N ALA A 16 -19.81 -1.22 -11.10
CA ALA A 16 -19.11 -0.79 -12.31
C ALA A 16 -18.89 -1.95 -13.28
N ASP A 17 -18.49 -3.12 -12.76
CA ASP A 17 -18.27 -4.32 -13.56
C ASP A 17 -19.55 -4.83 -14.22
N PHE A 18 -20.65 -4.90 -13.48
CA PHE A 18 -21.94 -5.33 -14.01
C PHE A 18 -22.51 -4.34 -15.03
N LEU A 19 -22.34 -3.04 -14.81
CA LEU A 19 -22.71 -2.02 -15.78
C LEU A 19 -21.89 -2.14 -17.08
N ASP A 20 -20.59 -2.46 -16.99
CA ASP A 20 -19.74 -2.65 -18.17
C ASP A 20 -20.12 -3.94 -18.95
N ILE A 21 -20.42 -5.02 -18.25
CA ILE A 21 -20.97 -6.26 -18.87
C ILE A 21 -22.27 -5.97 -19.60
N LYS A 22 -23.18 -5.18 -19.02
CA LYS A 22 -24.43 -4.75 -19.65
C LYS A 22 -24.20 -3.82 -20.84
N GLY A 23 -23.03 -3.18 -20.92
CA GLY A 23 -22.70 -2.21 -21.99
C GLY A 23 -23.25 -0.82 -21.72
N GLU A 24 -23.43 -0.47 -20.46
CA GLU A 24 -23.87 0.84 -19.99
C GLU A 24 -22.88 1.96 -20.34
N ASN A 25 -23.30 3.21 -20.13
CA ASN A 25 -22.52 4.40 -20.44
C ASN A 25 -21.17 4.41 -19.69
N GLN A 26 -20.08 4.58 -20.43
CA GLN A 26 -18.71 4.55 -19.89
C GLN A 26 -18.43 5.66 -18.85
N PHE A 27 -19.12 6.80 -18.92
CA PHE A 27 -19.00 7.85 -17.90
C PHE A 27 -19.58 7.39 -16.57
N ARG A 28 -20.71 6.68 -16.60
CA ARG A 28 -21.33 6.11 -15.40
C ARG A 28 -20.45 5.05 -14.76
N ILE A 29 -19.88 4.15 -15.56
CA ILE A 29 -18.96 3.11 -15.12
C ILE A 29 -17.71 3.73 -14.44
N ARG A 30 -17.12 4.75 -15.08
CA ARG A 30 -15.98 5.49 -14.52
C ARG A 30 -16.31 6.18 -13.21
N ALA A 31 -17.50 6.76 -13.06
CA ALA A 31 -17.93 7.41 -11.83
C ALA A 31 -17.92 6.43 -10.65
N TYR A 32 -18.46 5.21 -10.82
CA TYR A 32 -18.43 4.18 -9.79
C TYR A 32 -16.99 3.72 -9.47
N ARG A 33 -16.14 3.51 -10.48
CA ARG A 33 -14.73 3.13 -10.24
C ARG A 33 -13.93 4.20 -9.52
N ASN A 34 -14.17 5.48 -9.88
CA ASN A 34 -13.50 6.60 -9.20
C ASN A 34 -13.97 6.72 -7.75
N ALA A 35 -15.27 6.60 -7.50
CA ALA A 35 -15.80 6.61 -6.14
C ALA A 35 -15.31 5.41 -5.32
N ALA A 36 -15.23 4.21 -5.91
CA ALA A 36 -14.65 3.03 -5.26
C ALA A 36 -13.20 3.28 -4.84
N ARG A 37 -12.38 3.85 -5.74
CA ARG A 37 -10.99 4.19 -5.45
C ARG A 37 -10.90 5.25 -4.35
N ALA A 38 -11.70 6.32 -4.47
CA ALA A 38 -11.70 7.39 -3.49
C ALA A 38 -12.05 6.89 -2.08
N VAL A 39 -13.11 6.08 -1.95
CA VAL A 39 -13.51 5.53 -0.65
C VAL A 39 -12.51 4.49 -0.15
N GLY A 40 -12.03 3.60 -1.02
CA GLY A 40 -11.07 2.54 -0.64
C GLY A 40 -9.72 3.08 -0.17
N SER A 41 -9.32 4.27 -0.64
CA SER A 41 -8.07 4.92 -0.25
C SER A 41 -8.17 5.82 0.99
N LEU A 42 -9.39 6.14 1.48
CA LEU A 42 -9.56 7.00 2.66
C LEU A 42 -8.81 6.46 3.88
N SER A 43 -8.10 7.34 4.57
CA SER A 43 -7.48 7.05 5.87
C SER A 43 -8.50 7.03 7.02
N LYS A 44 -9.64 7.72 6.86
CA LYS A 44 -10.78 7.77 7.79
C LYS A 44 -11.85 6.77 7.34
N ASN A 45 -12.52 6.12 8.29
CA ASN A 45 -13.62 5.23 7.94
C ASN A 45 -14.81 6.06 7.42
N VAL A 46 -15.34 5.72 6.25
CA VAL A 46 -16.49 6.41 5.64
C VAL A 46 -17.75 6.29 6.50
N ALA A 47 -17.89 5.21 7.27
CA ALA A 47 -18.99 5.06 8.23
C ALA A 47 -18.93 6.10 9.34
N ASP A 48 -17.73 6.44 9.84
CA ASP A 48 -17.54 7.51 10.82
C ASP A 48 -17.88 8.88 10.22
N MET A 49 -17.53 9.11 8.95
CA MET A 49 -17.88 10.35 8.23
C MET A 49 -19.40 10.50 8.11
N VAL A 50 -20.11 9.42 7.76
CA VAL A 50 -21.59 9.40 7.70
C VAL A 50 -22.20 9.68 9.07
N ALA A 51 -21.71 9.03 10.14
CA ALA A 51 -22.19 9.20 11.50
C ALA A 51 -21.97 10.64 12.03
N GLN A 52 -20.90 11.31 11.57
CA GLN A 52 -20.58 12.71 11.91
C GLN A 52 -21.30 13.73 11.03
N GLY A 53 -22.11 13.28 10.05
CA GLY A 53 -22.84 14.15 9.14
C GLY A 53 -21.94 14.89 8.14
N GLU A 54 -20.73 14.39 7.85
CA GLU A 54 -19.81 15.01 6.90
C GLU A 54 -20.38 14.99 5.48
N ASP A 55 -20.04 16.01 4.72
CA ASP A 55 -20.46 16.13 3.33
C ASP A 55 -19.61 15.23 2.42
N LEU A 56 -20.14 14.04 2.09
CA LEU A 56 -19.48 13.06 1.25
C LEU A 56 -19.28 13.54 -0.21
N THR A 57 -19.94 14.60 -0.65
CA THR A 57 -19.73 15.15 -2.00
C THR A 57 -18.36 15.82 -2.15
N ARG A 58 -17.67 16.05 -1.04
CA ARG A 58 -16.27 16.50 -1.03
C ARG A 58 -15.27 15.42 -1.38
N LEU A 59 -15.70 14.15 -1.34
CA LEU A 59 -14.86 13.04 -1.79
C LEU A 59 -14.70 13.06 -3.31
N PRO A 60 -13.51 12.70 -3.79
CA PRO A 60 -13.18 12.70 -5.21
C PRO A 60 -14.15 11.88 -6.06
N GLY A 61 -14.72 12.49 -7.08
CA GLY A 61 -15.60 11.78 -8.00
C GLY A 61 -16.92 11.31 -7.37
N VAL A 62 -17.24 11.75 -6.14
CA VAL A 62 -18.47 11.44 -5.44
C VAL A 62 -19.45 12.60 -5.55
N GLY A 63 -20.37 12.54 -6.51
CA GLY A 63 -21.49 13.47 -6.61
C GLY A 63 -22.63 13.07 -5.65
N GLN A 64 -23.71 13.86 -5.61
CA GLN A 64 -24.86 13.63 -4.73
C GLN A 64 -25.44 12.22 -4.81
N ASP A 65 -25.58 11.66 -6.02
CA ASP A 65 -26.09 10.30 -6.25
C ASP A 65 -25.21 9.22 -5.61
N LEU A 66 -23.88 9.32 -5.78
CA LEU A 66 -22.94 8.37 -5.18
C LEU A 66 -22.82 8.57 -3.67
N ALA A 67 -22.88 9.80 -3.17
CA ALA A 67 -22.93 10.08 -1.74
C ALA A 67 -24.17 9.45 -1.06
N ALA A 68 -25.34 9.52 -1.71
CA ALA A 68 -26.54 8.86 -1.21
C ALA A 68 -26.39 7.33 -1.17
N LYS A 69 -25.75 6.74 -2.20
CA LYS A 69 -25.46 5.30 -2.23
C LYS A 69 -24.43 4.85 -1.20
N ILE A 70 -23.43 5.67 -0.91
CA ILE A 70 -22.50 5.40 0.21
C ILE A 70 -23.26 5.35 1.53
N LYS A 71 -24.15 6.33 1.78
CA LYS A 71 -25.01 6.33 2.99
C LYS A 71 -25.91 5.10 3.05
N GLU A 72 -26.54 4.71 1.94
CA GLU A 72 -27.35 3.49 1.86
C GLU A 72 -26.53 2.25 2.27
N ILE A 73 -25.31 2.10 1.75
CA ILE A 73 -24.43 0.97 2.10
C ILE A 73 -24.05 1.02 3.58
N VAL A 74 -23.66 2.18 4.09
CA VAL A 74 -23.26 2.36 5.50
C VAL A 74 -24.42 2.07 6.46
N GLU A 75 -25.62 2.52 6.14
CA GLU A 75 -26.80 2.38 7.01
C GLU A 75 -27.43 0.99 6.93
N THR A 76 -27.41 0.35 5.76
CA THR A 76 -28.14 -0.90 5.51
C THR A 76 -27.24 -2.11 5.31
N GLY A 77 -25.94 -1.92 5.10
CA GLY A 77 -24.99 -2.95 4.71
C GLY A 77 -25.19 -3.46 3.26
N ARG A 78 -26.02 -2.82 2.46
CA ARG A 78 -26.40 -3.28 1.11
C ARG A 78 -26.63 -2.10 0.19
N LEU A 79 -26.53 -2.36 -1.13
CA LEU A 79 -26.91 -1.41 -2.17
C LEU A 79 -27.99 -2.05 -3.05
N ARG A 80 -29.18 -1.48 -3.03
CA ARG A 80 -30.33 -1.99 -3.81
C ARG A 80 -30.01 -2.13 -5.30
N MET A 81 -29.32 -1.17 -5.86
CA MET A 81 -28.90 -1.21 -7.27
C MET A 81 -28.00 -2.42 -7.57
N LEU A 82 -27.09 -2.80 -6.68
CA LEU A 82 -26.26 -3.99 -6.87
C LEU A 82 -27.11 -5.26 -6.83
N GLN A 83 -28.05 -5.36 -5.90
CA GLN A 83 -28.95 -6.51 -5.81
C GLN A 83 -29.81 -6.68 -7.06
N ASP A 84 -30.26 -5.58 -7.66
CA ASP A 84 -31.03 -5.61 -8.90
C ASP A 84 -30.14 -6.10 -10.07
N LEU A 85 -28.89 -5.63 -10.17
CA LEU A 85 -27.92 -6.08 -11.17
C LEU A 85 -27.55 -7.57 -11.00
N GLU A 86 -27.41 -8.05 -9.76
CA GLU A 86 -27.12 -9.46 -9.44
C GLU A 86 -28.28 -10.40 -9.82
N ARG A 87 -29.52 -9.91 -9.82
CA ARG A 87 -30.69 -10.68 -10.31
C ARG A 87 -30.77 -10.78 -11.84
N GLU A 88 -30.25 -9.77 -12.51
CA GLU A 88 -30.29 -9.68 -13.98
C GLU A 88 -29.14 -10.45 -14.68
N LEU A 89 -28.04 -10.68 -13.98
CA LEU A 89 -26.82 -11.31 -14.52
C LEU A 89 -26.59 -12.70 -13.93
N PRO A 90 -26.01 -13.65 -14.69
CA PRO A 90 -25.68 -14.98 -14.17
C PRO A 90 -24.75 -14.93 -12.96
N ALA A 91 -25.08 -15.68 -11.92
CA ALA A 91 -24.19 -15.90 -10.79
C ALA A 91 -22.87 -16.56 -11.27
N GLY A 92 -21.71 -16.02 -10.86
CA GLY A 92 -20.39 -16.54 -11.22
C GLY A 92 -19.62 -15.69 -12.24
N LEU A 93 -20.22 -14.67 -12.84
CA LEU A 93 -19.48 -13.74 -13.71
C LEU A 93 -18.49 -12.89 -12.93
N ASP A 94 -18.81 -12.54 -11.68
CA ASP A 94 -17.91 -11.83 -10.76
C ASP A 94 -16.67 -12.65 -10.40
N ASP A 95 -16.80 -13.96 -10.22
CA ASP A 95 -15.67 -14.85 -9.99
C ASP A 95 -14.73 -14.94 -11.20
N MET A 96 -15.29 -14.87 -12.41
CA MET A 96 -14.49 -14.84 -13.63
C MET A 96 -13.73 -13.53 -13.79
N MET A 97 -14.24 -12.41 -13.27
CA MET A 97 -13.54 -11.10 -13.28
C MET A 97 -12.30 -11.07 -12.41
N LYS A 98 -12.18 -11.96 -11.44
CA LYS A 98 -10.96 -12.12 -10.60
C LYS A 98 -9.77 -12.69 -11.38
N ILE A 99 -9.98 -13.18 -12.60
CA ILE A 99 -8.91 -13.71 -13.46
C ILE A 99 -8.20 -12.55 -14.15
N PRO A 100 -6.89 -12.34 -13.92
CA PRO A 100 -6.11 -11.33 -14.61
C PRO A 100 -6.21 -11.46 -16.13
N GLY A 101 -6.65 -10.37 -16.77
CA GLY A 101 -6.86 -10.36 -18.22
C GLY A 101 -8.28 -10.69 -18.68
N LEU A 102 -9.18 -11.09 -17.79
CA LEU A 102 -10.62 -11.24 -18.08
C LEU A 102 -11.40 -10.04 -17.52
N GLY A 103 -11.28 -8.89 -18.19
CA GLY A 103 -12.13 -7.75 -17.86
C GLY A 103 -13.57 -7.90 -18.38
N PRO A 104 -14.50 -7.01 -17.94
CA PRO A 104 -15.94 -7.09 -18.25
C PRO A 104 -16.26 -7.29 -19.72
N LYS A 105 -15.53 -6.64 -20.64
CA LYS A 105 -15.73 -6.79 -22.09
C LYS A 105 -15.44 -8.22 -22.59
N ARG A 106 -14.38 -8.85 -22.07
CA ARG A 106 -14.05 -10.24 -22.42
C ARG A 106 -15.05 -11.21 -21.80
N ILE A 107 -15.50 -10.96 -20.57
CA ILE A 107 -16.53 -11.76 -19.91
C ILE A 107 -17.85 -11.65 -20.68
N LYS A 108 -18.26 -10.44 -21.07
CA LYS A 108 -19.42 -10.24 -21.94
C LYS A 108 -19.32 -11.08 -23.21
N LEU A 109 -18.16 -11.10 -23.85
CA LEU A 109 -17.92 -11.87 -25.06
C LEU A 109 -18.00 -13.39 -24.80
N LEU A 110 -17.35 -13.89 -23.75
CA LEU A 110 -17.42 -15.29 -23.31
C LEU A 110 -18.86 -15.74 -23.05
N PHE A 111 -19.61 -14.91 -22.35
CA PHE A 111 -21.02 -15.17 -22.04
C PHE A 111 -21.89 -15.16 -23.29
N SER A 112 -21.76 -14.13 -24.16
CA SER A 112 -22.62 -13.96 -25.32
C SER A 112 -22.33 -14.92 -26.47
N THR A 113 -21.07 -15.36 -26.66
CA THR A 113 -20.66 -16.18 -27.82
C THR A 113 -20.60 -17.68 -27.49
N GLN A 114 -20.22 -18.05 -26.26
CA GLN A 114 -19.99 -19.44 -25.85
C GLN A 114 -20.85 -19.88 -24.66
N GLY A 115 -21.72 -19.01 -24.14
CA GLY A 115 -22.58 -19.33 -23.00
C GLY A 115 -21.80 -19.63 -21.71
N ILE A 116 -20.53 -19.21 -21.59
CA ILE A 116 -19.69 -19.42 -20.42
C ILE A 116 -20.17 -18.52 -19.28
N ARG A 117 -20.64 -19.12 -18.18
CA ARG A 117 -21.32 -18.43 -17.08
C ARG A 117 -20.60 -18.57 -15.74
N SER A 118 -19.60 -19.44 -15.65
CA SER A 118 -18.92 -19.79 -14.41
C SER A 118 -17.44 -20.09 -14.64
N LEU A 119 -16.64 -20.11 -13.52
CA LEU A 119 -15.25 -20.57 -13.56
C LEU A 119 -15.11 -22.01 -14.05
N ASP A 120 -16.07 -22.86 -13.77
CA ASP A 120 -16.04 -24.26 -14.22
C ASP A 120 -16.32 -24.40 -15.72
N ASP A 121 -17.24 -23.59 -16.26
CA ASP A 121 -17.44 -23.51 -17.71
C ASP A 121 -16.18 -22.99 -18.41
N LEU A 122 -15.56 -21.95 -17.83
CA LEU A 122 -14.34 -21.36 -18.36
C LEU A 122 -13.17 -22.37 -18.33
N ARG A 123 -13.03 -23.12 -17.24
CA ARG A 123 -12.00 -24.18 -17.12
C ARG A 123 -12.20 -25.27 -18.16
N ARG A 124 -13.44 -25.69 -18.39
CA ARG A 124 -13.79 -26.68 -19.40
C ARG A 124 -13.47 -26.19 -20.80
N ALA A 125 -13.91 -24.99 -21.14
CA ALA A 125 -13.66 -24.37 -22.45
C ALA A 125 -12.16 -24.16 -22.73
N ALA A 126 -11.40 -23.76 -21.71
CA ALA A 126 -9.94 -23.61 -21.80
C ALA A 126 -9.24 -24.96 -21.99
N GLY A 127 -9.67 -26.00 -21.25
CA GLY A 127 -9.14 -27.37 -21.40
C GLY A 127 -9.42 -27.96 -22.79
N GLU A 128 -10.57 -27.63 -23.37
CA GLU A 128 -10.97 -28.02 -24.72
C GLU A 128 -10.38 -27.13 -25.83
N LYS A 129 -9.56 -26.13 -25.47
CA LYS A 129 -8.91 -25.16 -26.39
C LYS A 129 -9.91 -24.34 -27.22
N LYS A 130 -11.12 -24.16 -26.73
CA LYS A 130 -12.21 -23.43 -27.41
C LYS A 130 -12.13 -21.90 -27.23
N LEU A 131 -11.32 -21.40 -26.31
CA LEU A 131 -11.23 -19.95 -26.05
C LEU A 131 -10.48 -19.24 -27.18
N ARG A 132 -9.46 -19.88 -27.78
CA ARG A 132 -8.64 -19.30 -28.85
C ARG A 132 -9.41 -18.92 -30.11
N ASP A 133 -10.57 -19.54 -30.32
CA ASP A 133 -11.45 -19.30 -31.47
C ASP A 133 -12.35 -18.08 -31.29
N ILE A 134 -12.34 -17.48 -30.09
CA ILE A 134 -13.15 -16.30 -29.77
C ILE A 134 -12.36 -15.04 -30.20
N PRO A 135 -12.98 -14.08 -30.91
CA PRO A 135 -12.32 -12.83 -31.28
C PRO A 135 -11.71 -12.11 -30.07
N GLY A 136 -10.40 -11.82 -30.10
CA GLY A 136 -9.65 -11.21 -28.99
C GLY A 136 -9.11 -12.18 -27.93
N PHE A 137 -9.32 -13.49 -28.12
CA PHE A 137 -8.67 -14.56 -27.35
C PHE A 137 -7.74 -15.33 -28.28
N GLY A 138 -6.47 -15.04 -28.24
CA GLY A 138 -5.47 -15.85 -28.95
C GLY A 138 -4.93 -16.95 -28.03
N GLU A 139 -4.12 -17.83 -28.62
CA GLU A 139 -3.46 -18.94 -27.91
C GLU A 139 -2.72 -18.50 -26.65
N LYS A 140 -2.04 -17.34 -26.70
CA LYS A 140 -1.35 -16.73 -25.55
C LYS A 140 -2.32 -16.30 -24.45
N THR A 141 -3.52 -15.80 -24.80
CA THR A 141 -4.55 -15.41 -23.83
C THR A 141 -5.16 -16.64 -23.17
N GLU A 142 -5.46 -17.69 -23.93
CA GLU A 142 -5.97 -18.95 -23.41
C GLU A 142 -4.97 -19.59 -22.45
N ALA A 143 -3.68 -19.67 -22.82
CA ALA A 143 -2.62 -20.19 -21.95
C ALA A 143 -2.51 -19.41 -20.64
N ASN A 144 -2.60 -18.08 -20.68
CA ASN A 144 -2.61 -17.24 -19.49
C ASN A 144 -3.84 -17.51 -18.60
N ILE A 145 -5.02 -17.70 -19.18
CA ILE A 145 -6.24 -18.04 -18.42
C ILE A 145 -6.08 -19.40 -17.73
N VAL A 146 -5.54 -20.40 -18.40
CA VAL A 146 -5.27 -21.73 -17.82
C VAL A 146 -4.31 -21.61 -16.62
N GLU A 147 -3.22 -20.86 -16.79
CA GLU A 147 -2.26 -20.61 -15.71
C GLU A 147 -2.93 -19.91 -14.50
N GLN A 148 -3.75 -18.89 -14.75
CA GLN A 148 -4.44 -18.16 -13.69
C GLN A 148 -5.51 -19.01 -12.99
N LEU A 149 -6.25 -19.85 -13.73
CA LEU A 149 -7.19 -20.81 -13.15
C LEU A 149 -6.49 -21.82 -12.23
N GLY A 150 -5.26 -22.26 -12.59
CA GLY A 150 -4.41 -23.07 -11.73
C GLY A 150 -4.00 -22.33 -10.46
N ARG A 151 -3.55 -21.09 -10.61
CA ARG A 151 -3.16 -20.22 -9.46
C ARG A 151 -4.33 -19.90 -8.54
N ILE A 152 -5.53 -19.63 -9.06
CA ILE A 152 -6.73 -19.40 -8.23
C ILE A 152 -7.05 -20.64 -7.39
N ALA A 153 -6.86 -21.84 -7.93
CA ALA A 153 -7.03 -23.08 -7.17
C ALA A 153 -5.98 -23.22 -6.05
N GLU A 154 -4.77 -22.70 -6.25
CA GLU A 154 -3.70 -22.67 -5.24
C GLU A 154 -3.90 -21.52 -4.24
N THR A 155 -4.36 -20.35 -4.68
CA THR A 155 -4.58 -19.16 -3.83
C THR A 155 -5.78 -19.32 -2.91
N LYS A 156 -6.84 -20.04 -3.33
CA LYS A 156 -7.92 -20.48 -2.42
C LYS A 156 -7.39 -21.36 -1.26
N LYS A 157 -6.20 -21.98 -1.41
CA LYS A 157 -5.50 -22.68 -0.32
C LYS A 157 -4.65 -21.75 0.55
N ALA A 158 -4.24 -20.59 0.06
CA ALA A 158 -3.27 -19.69 0.72
C ALA A 158 -3.88 -18.45 1.39
N GLY A 159 -5.20 -18.19 1.26
CA GLY A 159 -5.86 -16.95 1.75
C GLY A 159 -5.41 -15.71 0.96
N GLU A 160 -6.34 -14.86 0.55
CA GLU A 160 -6.01 -13.57 -0.08
C GLU A 160 -5.32 -12.66 0.93
N ARG A 161 -4.18 -12.06 0.53
CA ARG A 161 -3.49 -11.09 1.38
C ARG A 161 -4.07 -9.70 1.15
N ILE A 162 -4.48 -9.03 2.22
CA ILE A 162 -5.03 -7.66 2.15
C ILE A 162 -3.90 -6.61 2.26
N LYS A 163 -4.11 -5.43 1.70
CA LYS A 163 -3.18 -4.30 1.81
C LYS A 163 -3.06 -3.84 3.27
N ILE A 164 -1.89 -3.34 3.66
CA ILE A 164 -1.61 -2.95 5.06
C ILE A 164 -2.54 -1.85 5.58
N ASN A 165 -2.97 -0.90 4.74
CA ASN A 165 -3.93 0.13 5.12
C ASN A 165 -5.31 -0.45 5.44
N VAL A 166 -5.76 -1.47 4.70
CA VAL A 166 -7.02 -2.20 4.99
C VAL A 166 -6.90 -2.98 6.31
N ALA A 167 -5.74 -3.65 6.53
CA ALA A 167 -5.48 -4.30 7.81
C ALA A 167 -5.49 -3.31 8.99
N GLU A 168 -4.95 -2.09 8.80
CA GLU A 168 -4.91 -1.05 9.84
C GLU A 168 -6.31 -0.60 10.25
N GLN A 169 -7.26 -0.51 9.32
CA GLN A 169 -8.67 -0.19 9.61
C GLN A 169 -9.33 -1.23 10.52
N VAL A 170 -8.93 -2.50 10.38
CA VAL A 170 -9.40 -3.61 11.23
C VAL A 170 -8.68 -3.62 12.58
N VAL A 171 -7.36 -3.42 12.57
CA VAL A 171 -6.51 -3.54 13.77
C VAL A 171 -6.87 -2.51 14.83
N GLY A 172 -7.06 -1.24 14.45
CA GLY A 172 -7.34 -0.16 15.39
C GLY A 172 -8.58 -0.44 16.27
N PRO A 173 -9.77 -0.63 15.67
CA PRO A 173 -11.00 -0.97 16.40
C PRO A 173 -10.89 -2.26 17.22
N LEU A 174 -10.35 -3.34 16.63
CA LEU A 174 -10.20 -4.62 17.33
C LEU A 174 -9.33 -4.53 18.58
N VAL A 175 -8.13 -3.92 18.47
CA VAL A 175 -7.23 -3.75 19.62
C VAL A 175 -7.88 -2.86 20.68
N GLY A 176 -8.56 -1.78 20.24
CA GLY A 176 -9.32 -0.91 21.13
C GLY A 176 -10.44 -1.64 21.88
N TYR A 177 -11.17 -2.53 21.19
CA TYR A 177 -12.19 -3.40 21.80
C TYR A 177 -11.59 -4.38 22.82
N LEU A 178 -10.53 -5.10 22.43
CA LEU A 178 -9.89 -6.10 23.31
C LEU A 178 -9.32 -5.44 24.58
N LYS A 179 -8.71 -4.25 24.48
CA LYS A 179 -8.17 -3.51 25.63
C LYS A 179 -9.25 -3.06 26.63
N LYS A 180 -10.50 -2.90 26.18
CA LYS A 180 -11.65 -2.57 27.07
C LYS A 180 -12.20 -3.78 27.82
N VAL A 181 -11.83 -5.01 27.44
CA VAL A 181 -12.32 -6.21 28.13
C VAL A 181 -11.74 -6.28 29.54
N LYS A 182 -12.60 -6.43 30.55
CA LYS A 182 -12.19 -6.50 31.96
C LYS A 182 -11.13 -7.57 32.19
N GLY A 183 -9.99 -7.20 32.74
CA GLY A 183 -8.88 -8.11 33.04
C GLY A 183 -7.79 -8.14 31.95
N VAL A 184 -8.03 -7.61 30.76
CA VAL A 184 -6.98 -7.43 29.75
C VAL A 184 -6.05 -6.29 30.20
N LYS A 185 -4.74 -6.55 30.16
CA LYS A 185 -3.70 -5.59 30.52
C LYS A 185 -3.04 -4.98 29.31
N ASP A 186 -2.86 -5.78 28.25
CA ASP A 186 -2.35 -5.32 26.98
C ASP A 186 -2.86 -6.20 25.81
N ALA A 187 -2.93 -5.61 24.61
CA ALA A 187 -3.24 -6.28 23.36
C ALA A 187 -2.39 -5.65 22.25
N VAL A 188 -1.61 -6.48 21.56
CA VAL A 188 -0.67 -6.05 20.51
C VAL A 188 -0.78 -6.98 19.32
N VAL A 189 -0.79 -6.42 18.11
CA VAL A 189 -0.74 -7.20 16.88
C VAL A 189 0.72 -7.55 16.56
N ALA A 190 0.97 -8.80 16.30
CA ALA A 190 2.25 -9.36 15.86
C ALA A 190 2.27 -9.62 14.34
N GLY A 191 2.95 -10.65 13.88
CA GLY A 191 2.93 -11.13 12.51
C GLY A 191 3.50 -10.15 11.48
N SER A 192 3.08 -10.33 10.25
CA SER A 192 3.51 -9.49 9.12
C SER A 192 3.06 -8.03 9.28
N TYR A 193 1.94 -7.78 9.95
CA TYR A 193 1.47 -6.44 10.27
C TYR A 193 2.49 -5.66 11.13
N ARG A 194 2.99 -6.27 12.20
CA ARG A 194 4.01 -5.64 13.06
C ARG A 194 5.32 -5.41 12.34
N ARG A 195 5.69 -6.29 11.41
CA ARG A 195 6.86 -6.11 10.55
C ARG A 195 6.65 -5.10 9.43
N ARG A 196 5.47 -4.45 9.35
CA ARG A 196 5.12 -3.46 8.33
C ARG A 196 5.23 -4.00 6.90
N VAL A 197 4.89 -5.27 6.67
CA VAL A 197 4.82 -5.85 5.32
C VAL A 197 3.66 -5.20 4.57
N GLU A 198 3.86 -4.89 3.30
CA GLU A 198 2.89 -4.16 2.46
C GLU A 198 1.52 -4.85 2.33
N THR A 199 1.49 -6.17 2.56
CA THR A 199 0.25 -6.97 2.62
C THR A 199 0.24 -7.89 3.83
N VAL A 200 -0.95 -8.19 4.34
CA VAL A 200 -1.19 -9.03 5.53
C VAL A 200 -2.08 -10.21 5.16
N GLY A 201 -1.69 -11.43 5.50
CA GLY A 201 -2.48 -12.64 5.23
C GLY A 201 -3.38 -13.02 6.40
N ASP A 202 -2.93 -12.76 7.61
CA ASP A 202 -3.60 -13.02 8.87
C ASP A 202 -3.17 -12.02 9.94
N LEU A 203 -3.91 -11.93 11.03
CA LEU A 203 -3.55 -11.10 12.18
C LEU A 203 -3.34 -11.99 13.41
N ASP A 204 -2.13 -11.95 13.96
CA ASP A 204 -1.84 -12.54 15.27
C ASP A 204 -1.93 -11.47 16.35
N VAL A 205 -2.92 -11.54 17.23
CA VAL A 205 -3.07 -10.62 18.36
C VAL A 205 -2.67 -11.31 19.65
N LEU A 206 -1.67 -10.77 20.32
CA LEU A 206 -1.24 -11.22 21.63
C LEU A 206 -1.89 -10.38 22.72
N THR A 207 -2.49 -11.03 23.71
CA THR A 207 -3.08 -10.39 24.88
C THR A 207 -2.46 -10.92 26.16
N THR A 208 -2.29 -10.03 27.12
CA THR A 208 -1.98 -10.42 28.52
C THR A 208 -3.17 -10.09 29.38
N CYS A 209 -3.62 -11.05 30.18
CA CYS A 209 -4.80 -10.84 31.01
C CYS A 209 -4.73 -11.64 32.32
N SER A 210 -5.67 -11.38 33.24
CA SER A 210 -5.88 -12.14 34.45
C SER A 210 -6.49 -13.54 34.14
N ALA A 211 -6.34 -14.50 35.06
CA ALA A 211 -6.78 -15.88 34.87
C ALA A 211 -8.29 -16.05 34.55
N SER A 212 -9.13 -15.11 35.01
CA SER A 212 -10.58 -15.13 34.78
C SER A 212 -11.05 -14.15 33.69
N CYS A 213 -10.15 -13.75 32.80
CA CYS A 213 -10.45 -12.76 31.75
C CYS A 213 -11.32 -13.38 30.65
N PRO A 214 -12.49 -12.80 30.33
CA PRO A 214 -13.40 -13.35 29.31
C PRO A 214 -13.00 -12.92 27.88
N VAL A 215 -11.72 -12.63 27.63
CA VAL A 215 -11.28 -12.07 26.34
C VAL A 215 -11.57 -12.99 25.16
N MET A 216 -11.46 -14.32 25.34
CA MET A 216 -11.73 -15.29 24.28
C MET A 216 -13.21 -15.34 23.91
N ASP A 217 -14.11 -15.35 24.94
CA ASP A 217 -15.56 -15.32 24.72
C ASP A 217 -15.98 -14.00 24.06
N LYS A 218 -15.40 -12.87 24.50
CA LYS A 218 -15.67 -11.56 23.91
C LYS A 218 -15.17 -11.47 22.49
N PHE A 219 -14.00 -12.03 22.18
CA PHE A 219 -13.42 -12.00 20.85
C PHE A 219 -14.25 -12.77 19.82
N VAL A 220 -14.71 -13.98 20.13
CA VAL A 220 -15.49 -14.77 19.16
C VAL A 220 -16.88 -14.17 18.90
N HIS A 221 -17.34 -13.25 19.75
CA HIS A 221 -18.59 -12.48 19.58
C HIS A 221 -18.31 -11.02 19.14
N TYR A 222 -17.10 -10.72 18.67
CA TYR A 222 -16.80 -9.40 18.10
C TYR A 222 -17.60 -9.20 16.81
N GLU A 223 -18.12 -8.01 16.63
CA GLU A 223 -19.11 -7.68 15.59
C GLU A 223 -18.66 -7.96 14.14
N ASP A 224 -17.35 -7.97 13.86
CA ASP A 224 -16.80 -8.29 12.55
C ASP A 224 -16.60 -9.78 12.29
N VAL A 225 -16.85 -10.65 13.27
CA VAL A 225 -16.68 -12.11 13.10
C VAL A 225 -17.76 -12.65 12.18
N ASP A 226 -17.33 -13.25 11.09
CA ASP A 226 -18.17 -14.02 10.17
C ASP A 226 -18.22 -15.50 10.57
N LYS A 227 -17.03 -16.07 10.87
CA LYS A 227 -16.91 -17.50 11.20
C LYS A 227 -15.91 -17.73 12.31
N VAL A 228 -16.28 -18.55 13.30
CA VAL A 228 -15.38 -19.05 14.33
C VAL A 228 -14.72 -20.34 13.84
N LEU A 229 -13.39 -20.35 13.74
CA LEU A 229 -12.58 -21.51 13.33
C LEU A 229 -12.18 -22.35 14.54
N ALA A 230 -11.82 -21.70 15.66
CA ALA A 230 -11.45 -22.34 16.91
C ALA A 230 -11.76 -21.41 18.08
N HIS A 231 -12.22 -21.99 19.20
CA HIS A 231 -12.48 -21.31 20.46
C HIS A 231 -11.88 -22.10 21.62
N GLY A 232 -10.88 -21.57 22.27
CA GLY A 232 -10.19 -22.19 23.40
C GLY A 232 -9.81 -21.17 24.48
N ALA A 233 -9.38 -21.64 25.63
CA ALA A 233 -9.09 -20.81 26.79
C ALA A 233 -7.89 -19.84 26.56
N THR A 234 -6.93 -20.22 25.73
CA THR A 234 -5.70 -19.43 25.49
C THR A 234 -5.49 -19.07 24.02
N LYS A 235 -6.29 -19.65 23.11
CA LYS A 235 -6.28 -19.31 21.69
C LYS A 235 -7.68 -19.41 21.13
N SER A 236 -8.09 -18.39 20.39
CA SER A 236 -9.25 -18.41 19.51
C SER A 236 -8.89 -17.90 18.13
N SER A 237 -9.50 -18.47 17.10
CA SER A 237 -9.27 -18.14 15.70
C SER A 237 -10.62 -17.90 15.02
N VAL A 238 -10.73 -16.80 14.31
CA VAL A 238 -11.94 -16.42 13.57
C VAL A 238 -11.61 -15.98 12.17
N VAL A 239 -12.59 -15.93 11.29
CA VAL A 239 -12.55 -15.22 10.01
C VAL A 239 -13.46 -14.01 10.13
N PHE A 240 -12.96 -12.84 9.82
CA PHE A 240 -13.76 -11.63 9.73
C PHE A 240 -14.49 -11.54 8.39
N ARG A 241 -15.52 -10.72 8.30
CA ARG A 241 -16.30 -10.52 7.06
C ARG A 241 -15.46 -10.04 5.88
N THR A 242 -14.33 -9.41 6.13
CA THR A 242 -13.33 -9.06 5.12
C THR A 242 -12.57 -10.26 4.55
N GLY A 243 -12.85 -11.48 5.03
CA GLY A 243 -12.10 -12.70 4.70
C GLY A 243 -10.79 -12.87 5.49
N LEU A 244 -10.39 -11.86 6.27
CA LEU A 244 -9.16 -11.89 7.05
C LEU A 244 -9.26 -12.82 8.24
N GLN A 245 -8.34 -13.78 8.35
CA GLN A 245 -8.21 -14.60 9.54
C GLN A 245 -7.56 -13.79 10.67
N VAL A 246 -8.11 -13.90 11.88
CA VAL A 246 -7.59 -13.27 13.09
C VAL A 246 -7.44 -14.33 14.19
N ASP A 247 -6.24 -14.43 14.72
CA ASP A 247 -5.88 -15.28 15.85
C ASP A 247 -5.65 -14.41 17.08
N VAL A 248 -6.38 -14.64 18.17
CA VAL A 248 -6.09 -14.02 19.47
C VAL A 248 -5.52 -15.07 20.41
N ARG A 249 -4.44 -14.69 21.11
CA ARG A 249 -3.74 -15.55 22.07
C ARG A 249 -3.57 -14.83 23.40
N VAL A 250 -3.91 -15.51 24.48
CA VAL A 250 -3.58 -15.09 25.85
C VAL A 250 -2.24 -15.70 26.23
N VAL A 251 -1.30 -14.85 26.59
CA VAL A 251 0.04 -15.27 27.01
C VAL A 251 0.33 -14.80 28.43
N PRO A 252 1.01 -15.61 29.25
CA PRO A 252 1.48 -15.21 30.58
C PRO A 252 2.45 -14.00 30.47
N LYS A 253 2.39 -13.09 31.42
CA LYS A 253 3.25 -11.90 31.45
C LYS A 253 4.75 -12.25 31.34
N GLU A 254 5.15 -13.34 31.98
CA GLU A 254 6.51 -13.82 31.96
C GLU A 254 6.95 -14.40 30.61
N SER A 255 6.02 -14.77 29.72
CA SER A 255 6.27 -15.30 28.37
C SER A 255 6.05 -14.23 27.28
N TYR A 256 5.58 -13.04 27.65
CA TYR A 256 5.08 -12.05 26.70
C TYR A 256 6.11 -11.67 25.62
N GLY A 257 7.35 -11.39 26.03
CA GLY A 257 8.40 -11.02 25.08
C GLY A 257 8.81 -12.17 24.15
N ALA A 258 8.89 -13.39 24.68
CA ALA A 258 9.18 -14.57 23.86
C ALA A 258 8.04 -14.88 22.87
N ALA A 259 6.79 -14.77 23.30
CA ALA A 259 5.63 -14.90 22.44
C ALA A 259 5.60 -13.80 21.38
N LEU A 260 5.83 -12.55 21.76
CA LEU A 260 5.85 -11.42 20.84
C LEU A 260 6.91 -11.61 19.76
N LEU A 261 8.12 -12.00 20.12
CA LEU A 261 9.18 -12.35 19.19
C LEU A 261 8.78 -13.49 18.24
N TYR A 262 8.27 -14.58 18.81
CA TYR A 262 7.88 -15.77 18.06
C TYR A 262 6.81 -15.48 17.02
N PHE A 263 5.70 -14.82 17.43
CA PHE A 263 4.58 -14.52 16.54
C PHE A 263 4.85 -13.33 15.62
N THR A 264 5.75 -12.42 15.99
CA THR A 264 6.20 -11.37 15.05
C THR A 264 6.93 -12.00 13.85
N GLY A 265 7.73 -13.04 14.07
CA GLY A 265 8.50 -13.68 12.98
C GLY A 265 9.67 -12.77 12.49
N SER A 266 10.06 -12.88 11.20
CA SER A 266 9.56 -13.84 10.20
C SER A 266 9.88 -15.30 10.59
N LYS A 267 9.34 -16.24 9.81
CA LYS A 267 9.71 -17.66 10.00
C LYS A 267 11.22 -17.86 9.82
N ALA A 268 11.81 -17.22 8.80
CA ALA A 268 13.24 -17.31 8.54
C ALA A 268 14.06 -16.74 9.70
N HIS A 269 13.73 -15.55 10.19
CA HIS A 269 14.35 -14.95 11.37
C HIS A 269 14.25 -15.84 12.61
N ASN A 270 13.07 -16.39 12.88
CA ASN A 270 12.87 -17.32 14.00
C ASN A 270 13.74 -18.59 13.90
N ILE A 271 13.94 -19.12 12.69
CA ILE A 271 14.83 -20.25 12.47
C ILE A 271 16.28 -19.85 12.75
N ALA A 272 16.73 -18.68 12.28
CA ALA A 272 18.08 -18.17 12.47
C ALA A 272 18.42 -17.99 13.98
N ILE A 273 17.55 -17.31 14.75
CA ILE A 273 17.78 -17.10 16.19
C ILE A 273 17.71 -18.40 16.99
N ARG A 274 16.82 -19.36 16.62
CA ARG A 274 16.80 -20.69 17.23
C ARG A 274 18.09 -21.46 16.97
N THR A 275 18.65 -21.36 15.78
CA THR A 275 19.93 -21.98 15.44
C THR A 275 21.06 -21.46 16.32
N ILE A 276 21.07 -20.15 16.61
CA ILE A 276 22.03 -19.54 17.54
C ILE A 276 21.85 -20.09 18.95
N ALA A 277 20.60 -20.17 19.41
CA ALA A 277 20.30 -20.70 20.74
C ALA A 277 20.73 -22.15 20.91
N VAL A 278 20.47 -23.01 19.92
CA VAL A 278 20.87 -24.44 19.93
C VAL A 278 22.39 -24.57 20.05
N LYS A 279 23.18 -23.75 19.32
CA LYS A 279 24.64 -23.73 19.44
C LYS A 279 25.11 -23.36 20.84
N LYS A 280 24.28 -22.64 21.62
CA LYS A 280 24.54 -22.29 23.03
C LYS A 280 23.88 -23.25 24.04
N LYS A 281 23.37 -24.40 23.57
CA LYS A 281 22.62 -25.39 24.37
C LYS A 281 21.38 -24.78 25.05
N LEU A 282 20.69 -23.88 24.33
CA LEU A 282 19.46 -23.23 24.75
C LEU A 282 18.32 -23.62 23.81
N LYS A 283 17.09 -23.66 24.35
CA LYS A 283 15.85 -23.85 23.60
C LYS A 283 15.03 -22.54 23.62
N ILE A 284 14.59 -22.07 22.46
CA ILE A 284 13.68 -20.92 22.32
C ILE A 284 12.33 -21.41 21.80
N ASN A 285 11.25 -20.99 22.43
CA ASN A 285 9.88 -21.11 21.96
C ASN A 285 9.06 -19.88 22.41
N GLU A 286 7.74 -19.90 22.15
CA GLU A 286 6.81 -18.83 22.52
C GLU A 286 6.66 -18.64 24.05
N TYR A 287 7.13 -19.58 24.85
CA TYR A 287 7.09 -19.48 26.32
C TYR A 287 8.37 -18.91 26.94
N GLY A 288 9.49 -18.88 26.22
CA GLY A 288 10.73 -18.34 26.73
C GLY A 288 11.99 -18.95 26.14
N ILE A 289 13.11 -18.62 26.77
CA ILE A 289 14.40 -19.30 26.58
C ILE A 289 14.67 -20.21 27.78
N PHE A 290 15.08 -21.45 27.47
CA PHE A 290 15.31 -22.49 28.46
C PHE A 290 16.70 -23.11 28.31
N ARG A 291 17.26 -23.53 29.46
CA ARG A 291 18.39 -24.46 29.54
C ARG A 291 17.91 -25.70 30.31
N GLY A 292 17.70 -26.83 29.60
CA GLY A 292 16.90 -27.94 30.13
C GLY A 292 15.48 -27.43 30.47
N GLU A 293 15.03 -27.73 31.68
CA GLU A 293 13.73 -27.26 32.20
C GLU A 293 13.76 -25.85 32.80
N ARG A 294 14.95 -25.31 33.02
CA ARG A 294 15.10 -23.99 33.66
C ARG A 294 14.90 -22.88 32.66
N ARG A 295 13.89 -22.05 32.90
CA ARG A 295 13.62 -20.82 32.16
C ARG A 295 14.64 -19.75 32.51
N LEU A 296 15.21 -19.09 31.51
CA LEU A 296 16.22 -18.04 31.65
C LEU A 296 15.66 -16.65 31.33
N ALA A 297 14.81 -16.53 30.31
CA ALA A 297 14.28 -15.26 29.82
C ALA A 297 12.94 -15.46 29.12
N GLY A 298 12.20 -14.35 28.84
CA GLY A 298 10.96 -14.40 28.09
C GLY A 298 10.00 -13.25 28.33
N ARG A 299 10.29 -12.35 29.30
CA ARG A 299 9.40 -11.24 29.65
C ARG A 299 9.39 -10.14 28.59
N THR A 300 10.55 -9.85 28.01
CA THR A 300 10.69 -8.88 26.94
C THR A 300 11.51 -9.45 25.78
N GLU A 301 11.35 -8.89 24.59
CA GLU A 301 12.12 -9.31 23.40
C GLU A 301 13.62 -9.03 23.61
N GLU A 302 13.98 -7.91 24.27
CA GLU A 302 15.35 -7.54 24.57
C GLU A 302 16.03 -8.57 25.49
N GLU A 303 15.30 -9.13 26.49
CA GLU A 303 15.83 -10.22 27.32
C GLU A 303 16.13 -11.46 26.47
N VAL A 304 15.25 -11.79 25.52
CA VAL A 304 15.42 -12.95 24.64
C VAL A 304 16.66 -12.76 23.76
N TYR A 305 16.77 -11.63 23.07
CA TYR A 305 17.95 -11.32 22.25
C TYR A 305 19.25 -11.30 23.05
N ARG A 306 19.25 -10.63 24.19
CA ARG A 306 20.43 -10.55 25.08
C ARG A 306 20.89 -11.92 25.54
N THR A 307 19.97 -12.83 25.86
CA THR A 307 20.30 -14.18 26.33
C THR A 307 21.04 -15.00 25.29
N ILE A 308 20.77 -14.74 24.00
CA ILE A 308 21.49 -15.38 22.90
C ILE A 308 22.70 -14.55 22.42
N GLY A 309 22.98 -13.41 23.07
CA GLY A 309 24.14 -12.56 22.76
C GLY A 309 23.95 -11.65 21.57
N LEU A 310 22.71 -11.20 21.33
CA LEU A 310 22.36 -10.21 20.31
C LEU A 310 21.74 -8.96 20.97
N PRO A 311 21.92 -7.77 20.39
CA PRO A 311 21.07 -6.62 20.69
C PRO A 311 19.66 -6.84 20.15
N TYR A 312 18.71 -6.02 20.61
CA TYR A 312 17.37 -5.99 20.06
C TYR A 312 17.40 -5.66 18.56
N ILE A 313 16.61 -6.38 17.79
CA ILE A 313 16.42 -6.16 16.36
C ILE A 313 14.99 -5.68 16.12
N GLU A 314 14.85 -4.55 15.44
CA GLU A 314 13.54 -3.98 15.10
C GLU A 314 12.70 -4.96 14.28
N PRO A 315 11.38 -5.03 14.51
CA PRO A 315 10.49 -5.95 13.80
C PRO A 315 10.60 -5.87 12.28
N GLU A 316 10.73 -4.67 11.74
CA GLU A 316 10.80 -4.40 10.30
C GLU A 316 12.03 -5.04 9.63
N LEU A 317 13.10 -5.28 10.39
CA LEU A 317 14.34 -5.89 9.88
C LEU A 317 14.31 -7.42 9.91
N ARG A 318 13.37 -8.05 10.61
CA ARG A 318 13.35 -9.50 10.92
C ARG A 318 12.93 -10.36 9.73
N GLU A 319 13.70 -10.34 8.65
CA GLU A 319 13.40 -11.11 7.42
C GLU A 319 14.52 -12.09 7.02
N ASP A 320 15.55 -12.25 7.87
CA ASP A 320 16.77 -13.05 7.61
C ASP A 320 17.50 -12.55 6.34
N ARG A 321 17.72 -11.22 6.30
CA ARG A 321 18.39 -10.52 5.19
C ARG A 321 19.68 -9.82 5.64
N GLY A 322 20.37 -10.40 6.62
CA GLY A 322 21.65 -9.91 7.17
C GLY A 322 21.53 -9.15 8.49
N GLU A 323 20.32 -9.05 9.06
CA GLU A 323 20.10 -8.35 10.34
C GLU A 323 20.77 -9.05 11.53
N ILE A 324 20.92 -10.38 11.47
CA ILE A 324 21.60 -11.15 12.52
C ILE A 324 23.10 -10.85 12.53
N GLU A 325 23.74 -10.82 11.38
CA GLU A 325 25.15 -10.49 11.20
C GLU A 325 25.40 -9.04 11.58
N ALA A 326 24.58 -8.11 11.09
CA ALA A 326 24.64 -6.70 11.44
C ALA A 326 24.49 -6.47 12.95
N ALA A 327 23.60 -7.21 13.60
CA ALA A 327 23.42 -7.17 15.04
C ALA A 327 24.68 -7.62 15.81
N ARG A 328 25.32 -8.71 15.38
CA ARG A 328 26.56 -9.22 15.99
C ARG A 328 27.74 -8.24 15.87
N GLU A 329 27.78 -7.53 14.74
CA GLU A 329 28.85 -6.60 14.41
C GLU A 329 28.59 -5.16 14.88
N GLY A 330 27.45 -4.93 15.55
CA GLY A 330 27.05 -3.60 15.99
C GLY A 330 26.73 -2.63 14.84
N ARG A 331 26.33 -3.16 13.68
CA ARG A 331 26.05 -2.41 12.43
C ARG A 331 24.56 -2.30 12.10
N LEU A 332 23.66 -2.56 13.08
CA LEU A 332 22.23 -2.29 12.85
C LEU A 332 22.00 -0.81 12.54
N PRO A 333 21.17 -0.50 11.54
CA PRO A 333 20.90 0.88 11.15
C PRO A 333 20.08 1.63 12.21
N ARG A 334 20.30 2.94 12.33
CA ARG A 334 19.37 3.84 12.99
C ARG A 334 18.21 4.09 12.03
N LEU A 335 17.18 3.26 12.10
CA LEU A 335 16.05 3.34 11.18
C LEU A 335 15.36 4.70 11.21
N ILE A 336 14.96 5.16 10.02
CA ILE A 336 14.16 6.37 9.85
C ILE A 336 12.85 6.28 10.64
N ALA A 337 12.38 7.41 11.14
CA ALA A 337 11.10 7.56 11.83
C ALA A 337 10.29 8.72 11.20
N LEU A 338 8.96 8.70 11.41
CA LEU A 338 8.07 9.73 10.86
C LEU A 338 8.49 11.15 11.27
N LYS A 339 8.98 11.33 12.49
CA LYS A 339 9.50 12.61 13.01
C LYS A 339 10.74 13.14 12.30
N ASP A 340 11.46 12.30 11.54
CA ASP A 340 12.64 12.70 10.78
C ASP A 340 12.23 13.37 9.45
N ILE A 341 11.00 13.19 8.98
CA ILE A 341 10.46 13.78 7.75
C ILE A 341 10.13 15.25 7.97
N ARG A 342 10.59 16.10 7.09
CA ARG A 342 10.42 17.56 7.11
C ARG A 342 9.51 18.09 6.03
N GLY A 343 9.20 17.28 5.02
CA GLY A 343 8.31 17.70 3.94
C GLY A 343 7.93 16.55 3.02
N ASP A 344 7.02 16.82 2.10
CA ASP A 344 6.55 15.88 1.09
C ASP A 344 6.91 16.40 -0.30
N LEU A 345 7.45 15.54 -1.16
CA LEU A 345 7.96 15.92 -2.47
C LEU A 345 7.09 15.43 -3.64
N HIS A 346 5.90 14.87 -3.34
CA HIS A 346 4.94 14.41 -4.33
C HIS A 346 3.51 14.60 -3.83
N VAL A 347 2.89 15.73 -4.21
CA VAL A 347 1.55 16.14 -3.79
C VAL A 347 0.81 16.78 -4.95
N HIS A 348 -0.46 16.43 -5.15
CA HIS A 348 -1.32 16.94 -6.21
C HIS A 348 -2.35 17.93 -5.69
N SER A 349 -2.76 18.86 -6.56
CA SER A 349 -3.78 19.85 -6.29
C SER A 349 -4.97 19.72 -7.25
N ARG A 350 -5.99 20.55 -7.00
CA ARG A 350 -7.14 20.71 -7.91
C ARG A 350 -6.73 21.24 -9.29
N GLY A 351 -5.48 21.65 -9.45
CA GLY A 351 -4.89 22.02 -10.73
C GLY A 351 -4.93 20.88 -11.74
N THR A 352 -4.78 19.63 -11.29
CA THR A 352 -4.94 18.43 -12.11
C THR A 352 -6.02 17.51 -11.54
N ASP A 353 -5.68 16.42 -10.89
CA ASP A 353 -6.59 15.40 -10.38
C ASP A 353 -6.67 15.35 -8.85
N GLY A 354 -5.88 16.17 -8.16
CA GLY A 354 -6.05 16.40 -6.73
C GLY A 354 -7.38 17.08 -6.40
N HIS A 355 -7.79 17.01 -5.14
CA HIS A 355 -9.15 17.39 -4.71
C HIS A 355 -9.23 18.70 -3.96
N TYR A 356 -8.08 19.20 -3.54
CA TYR A 356 -7.95 20.39 -2.73
C TYR A 356 -7.08 21.44 -3.44
N SER A 357 -7.26 22.70 -3.06
CA SER A 357 -6.39 23.79 -3.53
C SER A 357 -4.97 23.62 -2.97
N ILE A 358 -4.02 24.28 -3.58
CA ILE A 358 -2.63 24.33 -3.10
C ILE A 358 -2.57 24.80 -1.65
N GLU A 359 -3.37 25.82 -1.29
CA GLU A 359 -3.42 26.38 0.05
C GLU A 359 -3.97 25.37 1.09
N GLU A 360 -5.05 24.65 0.75
CA GLU A 360 -5.62 23.63 1.63
C GLU A 360 -4.63 22.47 1.88
N MET A 361 -3.92 22.01 0.84
CA MET A 361 -2.88 20.99 0.96
C MET A 361 -1.71 21.49 1.82
N ALA A 362 -1.26 22.74 1.61
CA ALA A 362 -0.18 23.33 2.40
C ALA A 362 -0.56 23.46 3.89
N GLU A 363 -1.77 23.94 4.19
CA GLU A 363 -2.25 24.06 5.57
C GLU A 363 -2.39 22.69 6.27
N ALA A 364 -2.83 21.66 5.55
CA ALA A 364 -2.88 20.30 6.08
C ALA A 364 -1.48 19.76 6.39
N ALA A 365 -0.53 19.94 5.47
CA ALA A 365 0.86 19.55 5.66
C ALA A 365 1.53 20.32 6.83
N ARG A 366 1.24 21.62 6.97
CA ARG A 366 1.72 22.44 8.09
C ARG A 366 1.22 21.90 9.44
N LYS A 367 -0.06 21.49 9.52
CA LYS A 367 -0.62 20.86 10.74
C LYS A 367 0.07 19.55 11.11
N LEU A 368 0.60 18.82 10.13
CA LEU A 368 1.41 17.61 10.34
C LEU A 368 2.87 17.92 10.71
N GLY A 369 3.26 19.21 10.75
CA GLY A 369 4.61 19.64 11.10
C GLY A 369 5.61 19.67 9.94
N TYR A 370 5.14 19.61 8.68
CA TYR A 370 6.00 19.74 7.51
C TYR A 370 6.45 21.19 7.32
N GLU A 371 7.71 21.35 6.90
CA GLU A 371 8.32 22.64 6.59
C GLU A 371 8.10 23.03 5.13
N TYR A 372 7.89 22.05 4.27
CA TYR A 372 7.63 22.24 2.84
C TYR A 372 6.83 21.10 2.23
N ILE A 373 6.14 21.40 1.12
CA ILE A 373 5.58 20.42 0.19
C ILE A 373 5.93 20.83 -1.24
N ALA A 374 6.14 19.85 -2.13
CA ALA A 374 6.28 20.09 -3.55
C ALA A 374 4.94 19.84 -4.25
N MET A 375 4.46 20.86 -4.98
CA MET A 375 3.23 20.73 -5.75
C MET A 375 3.56 20.12 -7.11
N THR A 376 3.26 18.84 -7.28
CA THR A 376 3.67 18.01 -8.42
C THR A 376 2.49 17.64 -9.31
N ASP A 377 1.63 18.57 -9.61
CA ASP A 377 0.54 18.36 -10.55
C ASP A 377 1.05 17.74 -11.87
N HIS A 378 0.22 16.93 -12.54
CA HIS A 378 0.63 16.21 -13.76
C HIS A 378 0.93 17.14 -14.95
N SER A 379 1.90 16.75 -15.77
CA SER A 379 2.21 17.40 -17.03
C SER A 379 1.26 16.97 -18.17
N GLN A 380 1.30 17.69 -19.29
CA GLN A 380 0.29 17.66 -20.35
C GLN A 380 -0.01 16.30 -20.97
N HIS A 381 0.91 15.34 -20.93
CA HIS A 381 0.70 14.02 -21.52
C HIS A 381 -0.35 13.20 -20.77
N VAL A 382 -0.52 13.42 -19.48
CA VAL A 382 -1.53 12.75 -18.63
C VAL A 382 -2.89 13.45 -18.79
N THR A 383 -3.51 13.29 -19.96
CA THR A 383 -4.76 13.97 -20.32
C THR A 383 -5.94 13.58 -19.41
N VAL A 384 -5.96 12.35 -18.90
CA VAL A 384 -7.02 11.87 -17.98
C VAL A 384 -7.01 12.61 -16.64
N ALA A 385 -5.83 13.10 -16.21
CA ALA A 385 -5.64 13.94 -15.03
C ALA A 385 -5.72 15.44 -15.36
N ARG A 386 -6.07 15.84 -16.58
CA ARG A 386 -6.08 17.23 -17.03
C ARG A 386 -4.69 17.89 -16.94
N GLY A 387 -3.65 17.14 -17.28
CA GLY A 387 -2.26 17.55 -17.15
C GLY A 387 -1.95 18.94 -17.73
N MET A 388 -0.97 19.63 -17.16
CA MET A 388 -0.64 21.02 -17.43
C MET A 388 0.32 21.16 -18.61
N ASP A 389 -0.03 22.04 -19.54
CA ASP A 389 0.92 22.60 -20.51
C ASP A 389 1.82 23.66 -19.84
N ALA A 390 2.85 24.12 -20.56
CA ALA A 390 3.78 25.13 -20.05
C ALA A 390 3.09 26.45 -19.64
N ARG A 391 1.98 26.83 -20.28
CA ARG A 391 1.22 28.05 -19.95
C ARG A 391 0.51 27.89 -18.60
N ARG A 392 -0.20 26.76 -18.39
CA ARG A 392 -0.90 26.48 -17.12
C ARG A 392 0.09 26.32 -15.98
N LEU A 393 1.22 25.64 -16.21
CA LEU A 393 2.29 25.53 -15.21
C LEU A 393 2.86 26.91 -14.86
N GLY A 394 3.08 27.80 -15.84
CA GLY A 394 3.50 29.17 -15.57
C GLY A 394 2.48 30.01 -14.77
N GLN A 395 1.18 29.69 -14.88
CA GLN A 395 0.14 30.29 -14.03
C GLN A 395 0.23 29.76 -12.61
N GLN A 396 0.40 28.44 -12.43
CA GLN A 396 0.55 27.82 -11.12
C GLN A 396 1.81 28.30 -10.38
N ILE A 397 2.93 28.49 -11.09
CA ILE A 397 4.16 29.06 -10.51
C ILE A 397 3.86 30.42 -9.87
N LYS A 398 3.12 31.31 -10.57
CA LYS A 398 2.73 32.64 -10.04
C LYS A 398 1.78 32.52 -8.85
N GLU A 399 0.85 31.57 -8.88
CA GLU A 399 -0.06 31.28 -7.77
C GLU A 399 0.72 30.83 -6.53
N ILE A 400 1.70 29.93 -6.69
CA ILE A 400 2.58 29.45 -5.62
C ILE A 400 3.42 30.59 -5.05
N ASP A 401 4.00 31.45 -5.88
CA ASP A 401 4.79 32.61 -5.46
C ASP A 401 3.92 33.59 -4.62
N ALA A 402 2.70 33.88 -5.08
CA ALA A 402 1.74 34.71 -4.35
C ALA A 402 1.29 34.07 -3.02
N LEU A 403 1.09 32.75 -3.02
CA LEU A 403 0.73 32.00 -1.83
C LEU A 403 1.87 32.01 -0.80
N ASN A 404 3.09 31.73 -1.21
CA ASN A 404 4.28 31.73 -0.35
C ASN A 404 4.57 33.11 0.28
N ALA A 405 4.17 34.20 -0.37
CA ALA A 405 4.32 35.55 0.19
C ALA A 405 3.46 35.77 1.45
N ARG A 406 2.38 35.01 1.62
CA ARG A 406 1.43 35.13 2.75
C ARG A 406 1.43 33.94 3.71
N LEU A 407 1.85 32.75 3.26
CA LEU A 407 1.94 31.57 4.12
C LEU A 407 3.03 31.73 5.18
N LYS A 408 2.75 31.20 6.37
CA LYS A 408 3.72 31.15 7.48
C LYS A 408 3.91 29.72 7.96
N GLY A 409 5.17 29.36 8.18
CA GLY A 409 5.52 28.07 8.78
C GLY A 409 5.54 26.88 7.83
N ILE A 410 5.27 27.09 6.54
CA ILE A 410 5.42 26.09 5.48
C ILE A 410 5.77 26.79 4.17
N LEU A 411 6.52 26.12 3.31
CA LEU A 411 6.87 26.56 1.96
C LEU A 411 6.28 25.60 0.93
N VAL A 412 5.57 26.13 -0.06
CA VAL A 412 5.15 25.36 -1.23
C VAL A 412 6.22 25.46 -2.30
N LEU A 413 6.83 24.34 -2.68
CA LEU A 413 7.83 24.25 -3.73
C LEU A 413 7.13 24.19 -5.09
N LYS A 414 7.64 24.98 -6.05
CA LYS A 414 7.21 24.91 -7.45
C LYS A 414 7.74 23.62 -8.06
N SER A 415 6.85 22.75 -8.47
CA SER A 415 7.22 21.44 -8.98
C SER A 415 6.26 20.98 -10.09
N ILE A 416 6.51 19.81 -10.63
CA ILE A 416 5.69 19.14 -11.63
C ILE A 416 5.98 17.64 -11.59
N GLU A 417 4.97 16.80 -11.75
CA GLU A 417 5.16 15.40 -12.12
C GLU A 417 5.17 15.29 -13.65
N LEU A 418 6.38 15.17 -14.19
CA LEU A 418 6.66 15.25 -15.61
C LEU A 418 6.62 13.86 -16.26
N ASP A 419 5.93 13.71 -17.37
CA ASP A 419 5.87 12.44 -18.06
C ASP A 419 7.13 12.16 -18.89
N ILE A 420 7.68 10.96 -18.74
CA ILE A 420 8.79 10.47 -19.56
C ILE A 420 8.19 9.88 -20.85
N LEU A 421 8.47 10.49 -21.99
CA LEU A 421 7.99 10.02 -23.29
C LEU A 421 8.66 8.70 -23.71
N GLU A 422 8.09 7.99 -24.67
CA GLU A 422 8.58 6.68 -25.13
C GLU A 422 10.05 6.72 -25.60
N ASP A 423 10.48 7.83 -26.16
CA ASP A 423 11.86 8.05 -26.63
C ASP A 423 12.82 8.57 -25.55
N GLY A 424 12.35 8.75 -24.32
CA GLY A 424 13.12 9.24 -23.18
C GLY A 424 13.18 10.76 -23.08
N ARG A 425 12.48 11.53 -23.93
CA ARG A 425 12.32 12.97 -23.72
C ARG A 425 11.31 13.26 -22.61
N LEU A 426 11.41 14.44 -22.03
CA LEU A 426 10.40 14.97 -21.10
C LEU A 426 9.33 15.74 -21.89
N ASP A 427 8.09 15.71 -21.43
CA ASP A 427 6.94 16.24 -22.17
C ASP A 427 6.74 17.77 -22.06
N LEU A 428 7.57 18.47 -21.29
CA LEU A 428 7.61 19.92 -21.22
C LEU A 428 9.00 20.47 -21.59
N PRO A 429 9.07 21.69 -22.18
CA PRO A 429 10.33 22.28 -22.58
C PRO A 429 11.16 22.77 -21.38
N ASP A 430 12.50 22.72 -21.50
CA ASP A 430 13.46 23.16 -20.49
C ASP A 430 13.25 24.61 -20.04
N ALA A 431 12.69 25.45 -20.93
CA ALA A 431 12.43 26.86 -20.66
C ALA A 431 11.52 27.07 -19.43
N ILE A 432 10.53 26.19 -19.20
CA ILE A 432 9.68 26.26 -18.01
C ILE A 432 10.26 25.46 -16.85
N LEU A 433 10.97 24.36 -17.12
CA LEU A 433 11.53 23.48 -16.07
C LEU A 433 12.55 24.21 -15.20
N LYS A 434 13.32 25.14 -15.76
CA LYS A 434 14.30 25.96 -15.02
C LYS A 434 13.67 26.87 -13.96
N GLU A 435 12.36 27.16 -14.04
CA GLU A 435 11.63 27.99 -13.09
C GLU A 435 11.16 27.21 -11.86
N LEU A 436 11.29 25.87 -11.89
CA LEU A 436 10.85 24.98 -10.83
C LEU A 436 11.92 24.80 -9.76
N ASP A 437 11.48 24.57 -8.54
CA ASP A 437 12.32 24.23 -7.40
C ASP A 437 12.71 22.75 -7.41
N VAL A 438 11.77 21.88 -7.82
CA VAL A 438 11.92 20.42 -7.92
C VAL A 438 11.22 19.92 -9.18
N VAL A 439 11.86 19.02 -9.92
CA VAL A 439 11.26 18.32 -11.05
C VAL A 439 11.29 16.82 -10.77
N SER A 440 10.12 16.22 -10.64
CA SER A 440 9.96 14.78 -10.56
C SER A 440 9.40 14.23 -11.87
N CYS A 441 9.80 13.01 -12.22
CA CYS A 441 9.49 12.43 -13.51
C CYS A 441 8.95 11.02 -13.36
N SER A 442 7.97 10.66 -14.20
CA SER A 442 7.18 9.44 -14.07
C SER A 442 6.95 8.75 -15.40
N VAL A 443 6.60 7.50 -15.35
CA VAL A 443 6.10 6.72 -16.48
C VAL A 443 4.63 6.42 -16.26
N HIS A 444 3.73 6.98 -17.09
CA HIS A 444 2.29 6.77 -16.97
C HIS A 444 1.67 5.98 -18.13
N TYR A 445 2.43 5.67 -19.16
CA TYR A 445 1.94 4.95 -20.34
C TYR A 445 2.99 4.00 -20.93
N LYS A 446 2.54 3.11 -21.85
CA LYS A 446 3.45 2.12 -22.49
C LYS A 446 4.16 1.23 -21.46
N PHE A 447 3.40 0.72 -20.49
CA PHE A 447 3.90 -0.20 -19.46
C PHE A 447 4.32 -1.57 -20.01
N ASN A 448 3.96 -1.89 -21.26
CA ASN A 448 4.25 -3.16 -21.94
C ASN A 448 5.49 -3.12 -22.83
N LEU A 449 6.33 -2.10 -22.71
CA LEU A 449 7.60 -2.07 -23.43
C LEU A 449 8.52 -3.21 -22.96
N PRO A 450 9.37 -3.78 -23.83
CA PRO A 450 10.43 -4.71 -23.42
C PRO A 450 11.36 -4.07 -22.38
N ARG A 451 11.89 -4.91 -21.48
CA ARG A 451 12.74 -4.50 -20.35
C ARG A 451 13.87 -3.54 -20.75
N GLU A 452 14.58 -3.85 -21.81
CA GLU A 452 15.69 -3.04 -22.30
C GLU A 452 15.21 -1.66 -22.73
N LYS A 453 14.12 -1.59 -23.51
CA LYS A 453 13.56 -0.33 -24.00
C LYS A 453 13.01 0.54 -22.86
N GLN A 454 12.32 -0.08 -21.91
CA GLN A 454 11.79 0.65 -20.74
C GLN A 454 12.92 1.17 -19.87
N THR A 455 13.98 0.40 -19.67
CA THR A 455 15.17 0.80 -18.92
C THR A 455 15.90 1.95 -19.61
N GLU A 456 16.15 1.83 -20.93
CA GLU A 456 16.81 2.88 -21.72
C GLU A 456 16.00 4.16 -21.77
N ARG A 457 14.68 4.10 -21.90
CA ARG A 457 13.75 5.23 -21.84
C ARG A 457 13.98 6.06 -20.58
N ILE A 458 14.01 5.41 -19.42
CA ILE A 458 14.18 6.07 -18.12
C ILE A 458 15.59 6.65 -17.98
N ILE A 459 16.61 5.88 -18.34
CA ILE A 459 18.02 6.33 -18.25
C ILE A 459 18.28 7.53 -19.16
N ARG A 460 17.74 7.51 -20.38
CA ARG A 460 17.87 8.63 -21.30
C ARG A 460 17.19 9.89 -20.77
N ALA A 461 16.02 9.75 -20.15
CA ALA A 461 15.34 10.89 -19.53
C ALA A 461 16.17 11.53 -18.42
N MET A 462 16.93 10.73 -17.65
CA MET A 462 17.83 11.23 -16.61
C MET A 462 19.01 12.07 -17.14
N ASP A 463 19.28 12.06 -18.44
CA ASP A 463 20.30 12.94 -19.04
C ASP A 463 19.84 14.41 -19.09
N ASN A 464 18.53 14.65 -18.97
CA ASN A 464 18.03 16.03 -18.83
C ASN A 464 18.46 16.62 -17.49
N PRO A 465 19.08 17.83 -17.46
CA PRO A 465 19.64 18.45 -16.25
C PRO A 465 18.59 18.80 -15.19
N TYR A 466 17.32 18.89 -15.57
CA TYR A 466 16.22 19.21 -14.66
C TYR A 466 15.59 17.96 -14.02
N PHE A 467 15.89 16.76 -14.48
CA PHE A 467 15.38 15.53 -13.90
C PHE A 467 15.99 15.25 -12.52
N GLN A 468 15.27 15.39 -11.44
CA GLN A 468 15.82 15.29 -10.07
C GLN A 468 15.33 14.06 -9.31
N ILE A 469 14.06 13.64 -9.48
CA ILE A 469 13.47 12.51 -8.79
C ILE A 469 12.74 11.63 -9.81
N LEU A 470 12.97 10.31 -9.75
CA LEU A 470 12.17 9.31 -10.47
C LEU A 470 11.06 8.83 -9.55
N ASN A 471 9.80 9.17 -9.87
CA ASN A 471 8.63 8.78 -9.08
C ASN A 471 8.20 7.34 -9.38
N HIS A 472 7.59 6.66 -8.39
CA HIS A 472 7.02 5.29 -8.47
C HIS A 472 7.66 4.41 -9.56
N PRO A 473 8.96 4.09 -9.40
CA PRO A 473 9.86 3.66 -10.47
C PRO A 473 9.54 2.31 -11.08
N SER A 474 8.70 1.51 -10.47
CA SER A 474 8.23 0.23 -11.04
C SER A 474 6.80 0.30 -11.60
N GLY A 475 6.06 1.35 -11.28
CA GLY A 475 4.68 1.56 -11.71
C GLY A 475 3.71 0.47 -11.23
N ARG A 476 4.07 -0.28 -10.19
CA ARG A 476 3.23 -1.35 -9.63
C ARG A 476 2.00 -0.80 -8.91
N LEU A 477 0.94 -1.61 -8.85
CA LEU A 477 -0.19 -1.44 -7.94
C LEU A 477 -0.42 -2.75 -7.20
N ILE A 478 -0.29 -2.74 -5.87
CA ILE A 478 -0.37 -3.94 -5.03
C ILE A 478 -1.73 -4.62 -5.20
N ASN A 479 -1.72 -5.92 -5.47
CA ASN A 479 -2.88 -6.77 -5.77
C ASN A 479 -3.63 -6.43 -7.08
N GLU A 480 -3.22 -5.39 -7.84
CA GLU A 480 -3.95 -4.93 -9.03
C GLU A 480 -3.11 -4.99 -10.31
N ARG A 481 -1.90 -4.44 -10.29
CA ARG A 481 -1.02 -4.36 -11.46
C ARG A 481 0.42 -4.68 -11.08
N ARG A 482 1.02 -5.63 -11.76
CA ARG A 482 2.45 -5.91 -11.60
C ARG A 482 3.30 -4.72 -12.04
N ALA A 483 4.52 -4.66 -11.51
CA ALA A 483 5.54 -3.77 -12.03
C ALA A 483 5.70 -3.96 -13.56
N TYR A 484 5.95 -2.87 -14.28
CA TYR A 484 6.38 -3.01 -15.67
C TYR A 484 7.79 -3.59 -15.72
N ASP A 485 8.14 -4.18 -16.86
CA ASP A 485 9.43 -4.86 -17.01
C ASP A 485 10.55 -3.83 -17.17
N VAL A 486 11.40 -3.68 -16.12
CA VAL A 486 12.49 -2.71 -16.03
C VAL A 486 13.66 -3.29 -15.25
N ASP A 487 14.88 -2.90 -15.59
CA ASP A 487 16.09 -3.19 -14.82
C ASP A 487 16.34 -2.09 -13.79
N LEU A 488 15.70 -2.23 -12.61
CA LEU A 488 15.82 -1.22 -11.55
C LEU A 488 17.25 -1.02 -11.05
N GLU A 489 18.09 -2.07 -11.01
CA GLU A 489 19.49 -1.91 -10.60
C GLU A 489 20.27 -1.07 -11.61
N LYS A 490 20.03 -1.28 -12.91
CA LYS A 490 20.62 -0.46 -13.97
C LYS A 490 20.15 0.99 -13.89
N VAL A 491 18.86 1.20 -13.64
CA VAL A 491 18.26 2.52 -13.40
C VAL A 491 18.89 3.20 -12.17
N MET A 492 19.03 2.48 -11.05
CA MET A 492 19.65 2.99 -9.82
C MET A 492 21.11 3.38 -10.04
N ARG A 493 21.87 2.58 -10.80
CA ARG A 493 23.26 2.90 -11.16
C ARG A 493 23.34 4.20 -11.95
N ALA A 494 22.49 4.33 -12.97
CA ALA A 494 22.39 5.55 -13.77
C ALA A 494 21.93 6.76 -12.93
N ALA A 495 21.00 6.58 -12.03
CA ALA A 495 20.53 7.61 -11.10
C ALA A 495 21.66 8.11 -10.19
N ARG A 496 22.45 7.19 -9.60
CA ARG A 496 23.63 7.54 -8.80
C ARG A 496 24.64 8.38 -9.59
N GLU A 497 24.98 7.93 -10.80
CA GLU A 497 25.96 8.61 -11.66
C GLU A 497 25.52 10.04 -12.00
N ARG A 498 24.21 10.26 -12.16
CA ARG A 498 23.61 11.55 -12.55
C ARG A 498 23.11 12.39 -11.37
N GLY A 499 23.23 11.88 -10.15
CA GLY A 499 22.73 12.56 -8.95
C GLY A 499 21.20 12.68 -8.91
N VAL A 500 20.49 11.74 -9.54
CA VAL A 500 19.02 11.61 -9.48
C VAL A 500 18.64 10.79 -8.26
N ALA A 501 17.59 11.21 -7.56
CA ALA A 501 16.98 10.43 -6.49
C ALA A 501 15.87 9.54 -7.02
N ILE A 502 15.53 8.50 -6.25
CA ILE A 502 14.43 7.60 -6.58
C ILE A 502 13.36 7.69 -5.49
N GLU A 503 12.11 7.72 -5.89
CA GLU A 503 11.00 7.76 -4.94
C GLU A 503 10.77 6.39 -4.28
N LEU A 504 10.44 6.44 -3.01
CA LEU A 504 9.60 5.47 -2.33
C LEU A 504 8.22 6.12 -2.17
N ASN A 505 7.32 5.82 -3.08
CA ASN A 505 5.94 6.26 -3.05
C ASN A 505 5.22 5.58 -1.88
N ALA A 506 4.70 6.38 -0.96
CA ALA A 506 4.09 5.91 0.27
C ALA A 506 2.60 5.56 0.13
N HIS A 507 2.01 5.80 -1.05
CA HIS A 507 0.62 5.44 -1.29
C HIS A 507 0.44 3.93 -1.07
N PRO A 508 -0.53 3.49 -0.23
CA PRO A 508 -0.65 2.09 0.18
C PRO A 508 -0.99 1.13 -0.97
N ASP A 509 -1.50 1.64 -2.09
CA ASP A 509 -1.69 0.86 -3.30
C ASP A 509 -0.39 0.63 -4.08
N ARG A 510 0.66 1.39 -3.81
CA ARG A 510 1.94 1.34 -4.53
C ARG A 510 3.07 0.79 -3.66
N LEU A 511 3.42 1.47 -2.58
CA LEU A 511 4.64 1.27 -1.78
C LEU A 511 5.86 0.97 -2.67
N ASP A 512 6.11 1.85 -3.62
CA ASP A 512 7.04 1.72 -4.74
C ASP A 512 8.16 2.77 -4.62
N LEU A 513 9.35 2.37 -4.29
CA LEU A 513 10.03 1.09 -4.23
C LEU A 513 9.51 0.12 -3.13
N ASP A 514 9.68 -1.18 -3.37
CA ASP A 514 9.56 -2.17 -2.32
C ASP A 514 10.77 -2.16 -1.35
N ASP A 515 10.68 -2.94 -0.28
CA ASP A 515 11.70 -2.99 0.77
C ASP A 515 13.07 -3.52 0.30
N VAL A 516 13.08 -4.45 -0.67
CA VAL A 516 14.31 -5.01 -1.24
C VAL A 516 15.02 -3.94 -2.07
N HIS A 517 14.27 -3.26 -2.94
CA HIS A 517 14.85 -2.20 -3.77
C HIS A 517 15.22 -0.95 -2.96
N CYS A 518 14.53 -0.64 -1.85
CA CYS A 518 14.97 0.39 -0.90
C CYS A 518 16.35 0.06 -0.31
N LYS A 519 16.58 -1.19 0.12
CA LYS A 519 17.88 -1.66 0.61
C LYS A 519 18.95 -1.58 -0.49
N THR A 520 18.63 -2.02 -1.69
CA THR A 520 19.53 -1.93 -2.85
C THR A 520 19.91 -0.47 -3.15
N ALA A 521 18.96 0.47 -3.14
CA ALA A 521 19.22 1.89 -3.35
C ALA A 521 20.20 2.44 -2.30
N LYS A 522 19.99 2.10 -1.01
CA LYS A 522 20.93 2.44 0.06
C LYS A 522 22.33 1.89 -0.18
N GLU A 523 22.45 0.59 -0.47
CA GLU A 523 23.73 -0.08 -0.72
C GLU A 523 24.48 0.51 -1.91
N MET A 524 23.74 0.92 -2.94
CA MET A 524 24.27 1.61 -4.11
C MET A 524 24.55 3.11 -3.88
N GLY A 525 24.16 3.68 -2.74
CA GLY A 525 24.34 5.10 -2.42
C GLY A 525 23.41 6.05 -3.16
N VAL A 526 22.28 5.55 -3.67
CA VAL A 526 21.21 6.35 -4.29
C VAL A 526 20.35 6.98 -3.20
N LYS A 527 20.03 8.26 -3.32
CA LYS A 527 19.12 8.92 -2.38
C LYS A 527 17.68 8.56 -2.68
N VAL A 528 16.90 8.38 -1.62
CA VAL A 528 15.47 8.05 -1.71
C VAL A 528 14.63 9.26 -1.28
N SER A 529 13.58 9.58 -2.03
CA SER A 529 12.51 10.49 -1.60
C SER A 529 11.35 9.65 -1.09
N ILE A 530 10.90 9.88 0.13
CA ILE A 530 9.66 9.26 0.63
C ILE A 530 8.54 10.26 0.43
N SER A 531 7.58 9.96 -0.44
CA SER A 531 6.54 10.90 -0.83
C SER A 531 5.17 10.21 -0.86
N THR A 532 4.10 10.97 -0.58
CA THR A 532 2.77 10.36 -0.39
C THR A 532 1.99 10.15 -1.67
N ASP A 533 2.30 10.91 -2.73
CA ASP A 533 1.47 10.96 -3.94
C ASP A 533 0.03 11.38 -3.57
N ALA A 534 -0.06 12.33 -2.61
CA ALA A 534 -1.31 12.75 -1.99
C ALA A 534 -2.17 13.54 -2.98
N HIS A 535 -3.41 13.09 -3.17
CA HIS A 535 -4.45 13.77 -3.95
C HIS A 535 -5.51 14.43 -3.06
N GLY A 536 -5.43 14.19 -1.74
CA GLY A 536 -6.26 14.78 -0.72
C GLY A 536 -5.50 15.06 0.57
N VAL A 537 -6.08 15.87 1.45
CA VAL A 537 -5.44 16.27 2.72
C VAL A 537 -5.16 15.08 3.64
N ASP A 538 -6.03 14.07 3.62
CA ASP A 538 -5.89 12.87 4.44
C ASP A 538 -4.82 11.91 3.89
N ASP A 539 -4.51 12.00 2.60
CA ASP A 539 -3.50 11.16 1.96
C ASP A 539 -2.07 11.49 2.43
N LEU A 540 -1.86 12.72 2.93
CA LEU A 540 -0.60 13.10 3.58
C LEU A 540 -0.24 12.18 4.76
N LEU A 541 -1.23 11.51 5.36
CA LEU A 541 -1.03 10.50 6.40
C LEU A 541 -0.43 9.18 5.87
N TYR A 542 -0.40 8.97 4.56
CA TYR A 542 0.24 7.78 3.97
C TYR A 542 1.76 7.74 4.20
N MET A 543 2.39 8.86 4.53
CA MET A 543 3.80 8.92 4.89
C MET A 543 4.20 7.81 5.89
N ARG A 544 3.31 7.44 6.83
CA ARG A 544 3.57 6.35 7.80
C ARG A 544 3.79 4.98 7.15
N PHE A 545 3.15 4.71 6.01
CA PHE A 545 3.33 3.47 5.26
C PHE A 545 4.67 3.47 4.52
N GLY A 546 5.03 4.61 3.90
CA GLY A 546 6.35 4.82 3.32
C GLY A 546 7.47 4.66 4.35
N ILE A 547 7.29 5.21 5.55
CA ILE A 547 8.23 5.01 6.67
C ILE A 547 8.34 3.52 7.03
N GLY A 548 7.21 2.80 7.13
CA GLY A 548 7.24 1.35 7.38
C GLY A 548 8.06 0.59 6.34
N GLN A 549 7.85 0.90 5.07
CA GLN A 549 8.58 0.30 3.95
C GLN A 549 10.07 0.69 3.95
N ALA A 550 10.38 1.96 4.21
CA ALA A 550 11.75 2.45 4.33
C ALA A 550 12.53 1.75 5.46
N ARG A 551 11.91 1.54 6.62
CA ARG A 551 12.48 0.80 7.75
C ARG A 551 12.77 -0.65 7.39
N ARG A 552 11.86 -1.31 6.68
CA ARG A 552 12.07 -2.65 6.10
C ARG A 552 13.24 -2.68 5.12
N GLY A 553 13.43 -1.60 4.37
CA GLY A 553 14.53 -1.38 3.44
C GLY A 553 15.81 -0.86 4.10
N TRP A 554 15.93 -0.88 5.44
CA TRP A 554 17.11 -0.46 6.20
C TRP A 554 17.48 1.01 6.06
N LEU A 555 16.58 1.87 5.57
CA LEU A 555 16.87 3.28 5.35
C LEU A 555 17.05 4.04 6.66
N GLU A 556 18.07 4.88 6.68
CA GLU A 556 18.40 5.82 7.75
C GLU A 556 18.09 7.26 7.29
N PRO A 557 17.94 8.22 8.20
CA PRO A 557 17.67 9.62 7.82
C PRO A 557 18.64 10.19 6.77
N PRO A 558 19.96 9.88 6.79
CA PRO A 558 20.87 10.39 5.74
C PRO A 558 20.60 9.84 4.33
N ASP A 559 19.93 8.68 4.21
CA ASP A 559 19.61 8.06 2.92
C ASP A 559 18.42 8.74 2.25
N VAL A 560 17.59 9.44 3.04
CA VAL A 560 16.32 10.02 2.60
C VAL A 560 16.44 11.52 2.38
N LEU A 561 15.97 12.01 1.22
CA LEU A 561 16.06 13.43 0.83
C LEU A 561 15.29 14.35 1.77
N ASN A 562 14.03 14.04 2.00
CA ASN A 562 13.10 14.92 2.69
C ASN A 562 13.14 14.83 4.23
N THR A 563 14.23 14.29 4.77
CA THR A 563 14.65 14.49 6.16
C THR A 563 15.43 15.79 6.37
N ARG A 564 15.74 16.52 5.29
CA ARG A 564 16.55 17.74 5.32
C ARG A 564 15.68 18.99 5.29
N SER A 565 16.22 20.10 5.82
CA SER A 565 15.61 21.40 5.59
C SER A 565 15.60 21.74 4.09
N TRP A 566 14.66 22.57 3.64
CA TRP A 566 14.65 23.01 2.26
C TRP A 566 16.00 23.62 1.81
N LYS A 567 16.62 24.39 2.68
CA LYS A 567 17.94 24.99 2.41
C LYS A 567 19.00 23.96 2.06
N ASP A 568 19.02 22.81 2.75
CA ASP A 568 20.01 21.77 2.53
C ASP A 568 19.58 20.81 1.41
N LEU A 569 18.31 20.51 1.29
CA LEU A 569 17.75 19.73 0.21
C LEU A 569 18.03 20.39 -1.15
N ARG A 570 17.79 21.70 -1.27
CA ARG A 570 18.05 22.48 -2.49
C ARG A 570 19.50 22.40 -2.98
N LYS A 571 20.47 22.26 -2.06
CA LYS A 571 21.89 22.09 -2.44
C LYS A 571 22.15 20.72 -3.07
N LEU A 572 21.46 19.68 -2.58
CA LEU A 572 21.58 18.31 -3.10
C LEU A 572 20.90 18.15 -4.46
N LEU A 573 19.79 18.84 -4.68
CA LEU A 573 19.02 18.78 -5.93
C LEU A 573 19.67 19.60 -7.06
N LYS A 574 20.63 20.47 -6.76
CA LYS A 574 21.42 21.18 -7.79
C LYS A 574 22.35 20.17 -8.46
N ARG A 575 22.00 19.76 -9.68
CA ARG A 575 22.90 18.99 -10.55
C ARG A 575 23.99 19.92 -11.09
N LYS A 576 25.23 19.43 -11.16
CA LYS A 576 26.38 20.17 -11.69
C LYS A 576 26.32 20.23 -13.21
#